data_9d92dc513eff8a6c5441a5a7cdadeda9
#
_entry.id   9d92dc513eff8a6c5441a5a7cdadeda9
#
_cell.length_a   1.000
_cell.length_b   1.000
_cell.length_c   1.000
_cell.angle_alpha   90.00
_cell.angle_beta   90.00
_cell.angle_gamma   90.00
#
_symmetry.space_group_name_H-M   'P 1'
#
loop_
_entity.id
_entity.type
_entity.pdbx_description
1 polymer ?
#
loop_
_entity_poly.entity_id
_entity_poly.type
_entity_poly.pdbx_seq_one_letter_code
_entity_poly.pdbx_strand_id
1 'polypeptide(L)'
;MLGLGFPRRLSLVTRISLTALLASTSLTPQTAFNWPFATYPITVTQTGEYEFITNFNPESYATAALAGPTYYVNGSTGSDANNGTTPALAVKSIWKATQLGNATAAPFNVSVAAIAAGYPRENGFSNVSTAVPNTQPAAYIATGGTVECWTGSTLTWPGTPDPTFTNCYVAARSNVSQIIDTSALDANGDYLRMVQVADAATCNTTPNSWAQVTTNIYVHRTNGDAVTNANTRAMLKATPNFVQDATSKDVYLKGFAFQGGAAGSVAMTAAATMNFIAVNCRAAYAGDSATSVNSWKIDFITGLAAFVGCYGSQGEADGFNTHWTPGGTPGIFTLTINCKGYNNGRDTVQSCNGLTLHDGCIGIDVMGEYWGNYGANVIPINNCQLWCIGTYAHDSQGDVVHGGVTTPTDYQTQATAQMWLQNCRSAVSGTSLLASNTSTIYTRNFLPGPGQAVGAGGGTVTTF
;
A
#
# COMPACT_ATOMS: atom_id res chain seq x y z
N MET A 1 -48.27 11.86 14.09
CA MET A 1 -48.36 11.67 15.54
C MET A 1 -48.28 10.17 15.82
N LEU A 2 -47.43 9.76 16.67
CA LEU A 2 -47.08 8.50 17.31
C LEU A 2 -45.68 8.04 16.91
N GLY A 3 -44.73 8.47 17.75
CA GLY A 3 -43.38 7.93 17.78
C GLY A 3 -43.40 6.58 18.47
N LEU A 4 -42.78 5.60 17.83
CA LEU A 4 -42.40 4.34 18.45
C LEU A 4 -40.91 4.40 18.77
N GLY A 5 -40.63 4.74 20.04
CA GLY A 5 -39.30 4.61 20.61
C GLY A 5 -38.95 3.12 20.80
N PHE A 6 -37.88 2.68 20.19
CA PHE A 6 -37.27 1.39 20.52
C PHE A 6 -36.42 1.53 21.79
N PRO A 7 -36.64 0.71 22.82
CA PRO A 7 -35.79 0.70 23.99
C PRO A 7 -34.43 0.12 23.62
N ARG A 8 -33.38 0.94 23.73
CA ARG A 8 -31.99 0.45 23.75
C ARG A 8 -31.85 -0.42 25.00
N ARG A 9 -31.80 -1.74 24.82
CA ARG A 9 -31.29 -2.64 25.85
C ARG A 9 -29.78 -2.45 25.93
N LEU A 10 -29.33 -1.68 26.92
CA LEU A 10 -27.98 -1.79 27.44
C LEU A 10 -27.87 -3.18 28.07
N SER A 11 -27.28 -4.12 27.36
CA SER A 11 -26.76 -5.32 27.96
C SER A 11 -25.42 -4.95 28.60
N LEU A 12 -25.45 -4.65 29.88
CA LEU A 12 -24.28 -4.59 30.73
C LEU A 12 -23.80 -6.02 30.94
N VAL A 13 -23.06 -6.56 29.97
CA VAL A 13 -22.27 -7.76 30.18
C VAL A 13 -21.09 -7.30 31.03
N THR A 14 -21.17 -7.56 32.32
CA THR A 14 -20.03 -7.50 33.22
C THR A 14 -19.03 -8.54 32.72
N ARG A 15 -18.09 -8.11 31.85
CA ARG A 15 -16.90 -8.89 31.57
C ARG A 15 -16.12 -8.90 32.87
N ILE A 16 -16.22 -9.99 33.58
CA ILE A 16 -15.20 -10.35 34.57
C ILE A 16 -13.96 -10.61 33.72
N SER A 17 -13.16 -9.57 33.54
CA SER A 17 -11.82 -9.69 32.99
C SER A 17 -11.00 -10.43 34.01
N LEU A 18 -10.98 -11.75 33.90
CA LEU A 18 -9.93 -12.57 34.47
C LEU A 18 -8.72 -12.35 33.56
N THR A 19 -8.11 -11.18 33.62
CA THR A 19 -6.76 -10.95 33.12
C THR A 19 -5.85 -11.79 34.02
N ALA A 20 -5.73 -13.09 33.68
CA ALA A 20 -4.49 -13.77 33.98
C ALA A 20 -3.43 -12.85 33.33
N LEU A 21 -2.56 -12.26 34.14
CA LEU A 21 -1.40 -11.51 33.72
C LEU A 21 -0.56 -12.54 32.92
N LEU A 22 -0.83 -12.66 31.62
CA LEU A 22 -0.01 -13.49 30.75
C LEU A 22 1.38 -12.87 30.85
N ALA A 23 2.31 -13.61 31.44
CA ALA A 23 3.71 -13.21 31.47
C ALA A 23 4.10 -12.91 30.00
N SER A 24 4.60 -11.71 29.75
CA SER A 24 5.03 -11.31 28.42
C SER A 24 6.10 -12.30 27.93
N THR A 25 5.85 -12.94 26.78
CA THR A 25 6.74 -13.97 26.25
C THR A 25 7.37 -13.47 24.96
N SER A 26 8.70 -13.38 24.95
CA SER A 26 9.46 -13.14 23.73
C SER A 26 9.34 -14.36 22.80
N LEU A 27 8.92 -14.11 21.57
CA LEU A 27 8.82 -15.15 20.56
C LEU A 27 10.17 -15.33 19.86
N THR A 28 10.53 -16.58 19.66
CA THR A 28 11.74 -16.96 18.92
C THR A 28 11.34 -17.63 17.60
N PRO A 29 11.94 -17.24 16.48
CA PRO A 29 11.71 -17.91 15.22
C PRO A 29 12.29 -19.32 15.23
N GLN A 30 11.88 -20.12 14.26
CA GLN A 30 12.48 -21.42 13.99
C GLN A 30 13.95 -21.28 13.55
N THR A 31 14.76 -22.28 13.86
CA THR A 31 16.20 -22.32 13.50
C THR A 31 16.45 -22.22 11.99
N ALA A 32 15.47 -22.66 11.17
CA ALA A 32 15.56 -22.60 9.71
C ALA A 32 15.20 -21.22 9.11
N PHE A 33 14.74 -20.28 9.93
CA PHE A 33 14.40 -18.94 9.47
C PHE A 33 15.63 -18.02 9.46
N ASN A 34 15.98 -17.51 8.29
CA ASN A 34 17.27 -16.88 8.02
C ASN A 34 17.27 -15.34 8.11
N TRP A 35 16.42 -14.74 8.96
CA TRP A 35 16.44 -13.30 9.21
C TRP A 35 17.76 -12.88 9.87
N PRO A 36 18.43 -11.81 9.40
CA PRO A 36 19.70 -11.36 9.93
C PRO A 36 19.51 -10.51 11.21
N PHE A 37 19.15 -11.13 12.32
CA PHE A 37 18.88 -10.45 13.60
C PHE A 37 20.02 -9.57 14.11
N ALA A 38 21.26 -9.86 13.72
CA ALA A 38 22.40 -9.02 14.08
C ALA A 38 22.41 -7.68 13.33
N THR A 39 21.93 -7.66 12.08
CA THR A 39 21.88 -6.47 11.24
C THR A 39 20.58 -5.70 11.43
N TYR A 40 19.46 -6.42 11.50
CA TYR A 40 18.12 -5.87 11.67
C TYR A 40 17.48 -6.46 12.93
N PRO A 41 17.87 -5.94 14.12
CA PRO A 41 17.40 -6.48 15.38
C PRO A 41 15.89 -6.23 15.55
N ILE A 42 15.16 -7.29 15.81
CA ILE A 42 13.75 -7.23 16.17
C ILE A 42 13.44 -8.29 17.22
N THR A 43 12.70 -7.90 18.24
CA THR A 43 12.08 -8.80 19.20
C THR A 43 10.59 -8.62 19.15
N VAL A 44 9.86 -9.71 19.06
CA VAL A 44 8.40 -9.71 19.14
C VAL A 44 8.00 -10.31 20.47
N THR A 45 7.21 -9.59 21.24
CA THR A 45 6.72 -10.01 22.56
C THR A 45 5.21 -10.14 22.54
N GLN A 46 4.70 -11.31 22.89
CA GLN A 46 3.28 -11.54 23.06
C GLN A 46 2.80 -10.93 24.37
N THR A 47 1.78 -10.09 24.33
CA THR A 47 1.18 -9.40 25.49
C THR A 47 -0.28 -9.82 25.74
N GLY A 48 -0.92 -10.44 24.76
CA GLY A 48 -2.27 -10.98 24.81
C GLY A 48 -2.40 -12.14 23.85
N GLU A 49 -3.59 -12.73 23.74
CA GLU A 49 -3.80 -13.90 22.87
C GLU A 49 -3.42 -13.63 21.41
N TYR A 50 -3.80 -12.44 20.90
CA TYR A 50 -3.49 -11.94 19.55
C TYR A 50 -2.89 -10.53 19.62
N GLU A 51 -2.24 -10.17 20.72
CA GLU A 51 -1.62 -8.87 20.90
C GLU A 51 -0.11 -9.02 21.02
N PHE A 52 0.61 -8.26 20.21
CA PHE A 52 2.06 -8.32 20.12
C PHE A 52 2.64 -6.91 20.08
N ILE A 53 3.81 -6.76 20.69
CA ILE A 53 4.61 -5.55 20.60
C ILE A 53 5.98 -5.89 20.03
N THR A 54 6.61 -4.92 19.39
CA THR A 54 7.98 -5.05 18.89
C THR A 54 8.86 -3.96 19.47
N ASN A 55 10.17 -4.23 19.54
CA ASN A 55 11.17 -3.22 19.87
C ASN A 55 11.69 -2.48 18.63
N PHE A 56 11.10 -2.73 17.44
CA PHE A 56 11.54 -2.08 16.22
C PHE A 56 11.32 -0.56 16.29
N ASN A 57 12.40 0.20 16.11
CA ASN A 57 12.35 1.66 16.02
C ASN A 57 12.67 2.11 14.60
N PRO A 58 11.66 2.49 13.79
CA PRO A 58 11.88 2.89 12.40
C PRO A 58 12.75 4.15 12.27
N GLU A 59 12.73 5.07 13.24
CA GLU A 59 13.51 6.31 13.20
C GLU A 59 15.03 6.05 13.39
N SER A 60 15.42 4.91 13.96
CA SER A 60 16.84 4.54 14.09
C SER A 60 17.53 4.36 12.73
N TYR A 61 16.78 4.05 11.68
CA TYR A 61 17.28 3.92 10.31
C TYR A 61 17.35 5.27 9.55
N ALA A 62 16.83 6.34 10.13
CA ALA A 62 16.75 7.67 9.52
C ALA A 62 17.51 8.73 10.31
N THR A 63 18.26 8.37 11.35
CA THR A 63 18.86 9.30 12.31
C THR A 63 19.68 10.41 11.62
N ALA A 64 20.50 10.06 10.62
CA ALA A 64 21.31 11.04 9.90
C ALA A 64 20.45 12.00 9.08
N ALA A 65 19.41 11.51 8.39
CA ALA A 65 18.50 12.32 7.60
C ALA A 65 17.63 13.23 8.49
N LEU A 66 17.13 12.70 9.61
CA LEU A 66 16.34 13.48 10.57
C LEU A 66 17.12 14.59 11.25
N ALA A 67 18.44 14.39 11.46
CA ALA A 67 19.36 15.41 11.99
C ALA A 67 19.89 16.39 10.93
N GLY A 68 19.66 16.09 9.64
CA GLY A 68 20.12 16.92 8.52
C GLY A 68 19.35 18.23 8.36
N PRO A 69 19.77 19.10 7.43
CA PRO A 69 19.06 20.34 7.12
C PRO A 69 17.63 20.00 6.67
N THR A 70 16.67 20.82 7.15
CA THR A 70 15.24 20.64 6.83
C THR A 70 14.86 21.59 5.70
N TYR A 71 14.24 21.03 4.65
CA TYR A 71 13.58 21.77 3.57
C TYR A 71 12.06 21.72 3.76
N TYR A 72 11.43 22.88 3.72
CA TYR A 72 9.99 23.03 3.93
C TYR A 72 9.25 23.08 2.60
N VAL A 73 8.17 22.33 2.52
CA VAL A 73 7.28 22.26 1.35
C VAL A 73 5.88 22.67 1.74
N ASN A 74 5.27 23.58 0.97
CA ASN A 74 3.86 23.94 1.08
C ASN A 74 3.28 24.14 -0.32
N GLY A 75 2.48 23.20 -0.80
CA GLY A 75 1.87 23.23 -2.13
C GLY A 75 0.90 24.39 -2.36
N SER A 76 0.39 25.00 -1.29
CA SER A 76 -0.58 26.08 -1.32
C SER A 76 0.08 27.45 -1.38
N THR A 77 1.05 27.72 -0.51
CA THR A 77 1.67 29.05 -0.33
C THR A 77 3.14 29.11 -0.72
N GLY A 78 3.78 27.96 -0.95
CA GLY A 78 5.19 27.86 -1.34
C GLY A 78 5.46 28.29 -2.79
N SER A 79 6.73 28.52 -3.07
CA SER A 79 7.23 28.83 -4.43
C SER A 79 8.53 28.09 -4.70
N ASP A 80 8.66 27.45 -5.87
CA ASP A 80 9.88 26.72 -6.24
C ASP A 80 11.07 27.69 -6.57
N ALA A 81 10.84 28.98 -6.53
CA ALA A 81 11.90 29.99 -6.53
C ALA A 81 12.54 30.21 -5.13
N ASN A 82 11.90 29.71 -4.08
CA ASN A 82 12.43 29.80 -2.71
C ASN A 82 13.53 28.75 -2.45
N ASN A 83 14.29 28.96 -1.38
CA ASN A 83 15.34 28.04 -0.95
C ASN A 83 14.87 26.92 0.01
N GLY A 84 13.62 26.96 0.46
CA GLY A 84 13.02 25.96 1.32
C GLY A 84 13.54 25.88 2.77
N THR A 85 14.46 26.76 3.21
CA THR A 85 15.15 26.62 4.50
C THR A 85 14.34 27.04 5.73
N THR A 86 13.20 27.68 5.52
CA THR A 86 12.25 28.06 6.59
C THR A 86 10.81 27.87 6.11
N PRO A 87 9.83 27.72 7.02
CA PRO A 87 8.41 27.63 6.62
C PRO A 87 7.92 28.84 5.79
N ALA A 88 8.44 30.04 6.05
CA ALA A 88 8.09 31.25 5.29
C ALA A 88 8.68 31.26 3.86
N LEU A 89 9.78 30.54 3.65
CA LEU A 89 10.46 30.36 2.37
C LEU A 89 10.26 28.94 1.82
N ALA A 90 9.14 28.31 2.15
CA ALA A 90 8.82 26.98 1.66
C ALA A 90 8.82 26.91 0.13
N VAL A 91 9.33 25.82 -0.44
CA VAL A 91 9.13 25.51 -1.86
C VAL A 91 7.70 24.99 -2.07
N LYS A 92 7.24 25.00 -3.31
CA LYS A 92 5.90 24.54 -3.67
C LYS A 92 5.83 23.02 -3.83
N SER A 93 6.89 22.43 -4.41
CA SER A 93 6.90 21.03 -4.79
C SER A 93 7.87 20.20 -3.95
N ILE A 94 7.50 18.92 -3.75
CA ILE A 94 8.34 17.95 -3.01
C ILE A 94 9.61 17.64 -3.81
N TRP A 95 9.48 17.48 -5.15
CA TRP A 95 10.64 17.25 -6.02
C TRP A 95 11.67 18.37 -5.94
N LYS A 96 11.24 19.63 -5.79
CA LYS A 96 12.16 20.78 -5.64
C LYS A 96 12.93 20.71 -4.32
N ALA A 97 12.25 20.36 -3.22
CA ALA A 97 12.93 20.14 -1.93
C ALA A 97 13.94 18.99 -2.01
N THR A 98 13.61 17.90 -2.71
CA THR A 98 14.53 16.78 -2.96
C THR A 98 15.77 17.24 -3.75
N GLN A 99 15.60 18.05 -4.81
CA GLN A 99 16.72 18.62 -5.55
C GLN A 99 17.63 19.49 -4.67
N LEU A 100 17.05 20.33 -3.82
CA LEU A 100 17.82 21.16 -2.89
C LEU A 100 18.60 20.31 -1.89
N GLY A 101 17.96 19.27 -1.33
CA GLY A 101 18.62 18.32 -0.45
C GLY A 101 19.75 17.56 -1.13
N ASN A 102 19.53 17.01 -2.32
CA ASN A 102 20.55 16.32 -3.11
C ASN A 102 21.80 17.21 -3.40
N ALA A 103 21.59 18.51 -3.61
CA ALA A 103 22.66 19.45 -3.89
C ALA A 103 23.62 19.69 -2.70
N THR A 104 23.23 19.32 -1.47
CA THR A 104 24.10 19.48 -0.29
C THR A 104 25.14 18.39 -0.14
N ALA A 105 25.02 17.28 -0.88
CA ALA A 105 25.85 16.09 -0.74
C ALA A 105 25.88 15.52 0.70
N ALA A 106 24.83 15.76 1.49
CA ALA A 106 24.66 15.32 2.87
C ALA A 106 23.22 14.82 3.11
N PRO A 107 22.99 13.98 4.13
CA PRO A 107 21.65 13.59 4.53
C PRO A 107 20.74 14.79 4.82
N PHE A 108 19.46 14.72 4.47
CA PHE A 108 18.53 15.85 4.61
C PHE A 108 17.12 15.39 5.03
N ASN A 109 16.36 16.36 5.53
CA ASN A 109 14.97 16.19 5.93
C ASN A 109 14.06 17.09 5.07
N VAL A 110 12.87 16.61 4.72
CA VAL A 110 11.85 17.38 4.00
C VAL A 110 10.57 17.38 4.83
N SER A 111 10.18 18.54 5.32
CA SER A 111 8.93 18.76 6.04
C SER A 111 7.85 19.20 5.05
N VAL A 112 6.84 18.37 4.84
CA VAL A 112 5.78 18.60 3.84
C VAL A 112 4.47 18.92 4.55
N ALA A 113 3.93 20.11 4.31
CA ALA A 113 2.65 20.52 4.87
C ALA A 113 1.48 19.79 4.17
N ALA A 114 0.58 19.20 4.94
CA ALA A 114 -0.67 18.67 4.39
C ALA A 114 -1.54 19.82 3.86
N ILE A 115 -2.07 19.68 2.66
CA ILE A 115 -2.98 20.62 2.03
C ILE A 115 -4.21 19.90 1.50
N ALA A 116 -5.38 20.54 1.57
CA ALA A 116 -6.67 19.92 1.22
C ALA A 116 -6.73 19.42 -0.24
N ALA A 117 -6.07 20.09 -1.17
CA ALA A 117 -6.02 19.68 -2.58
C ALA A 117 -5.08 18.48 -2.83
N GLY A 118 -4.22 18.12 -1.85
CA GLY A 118 -3.12 17.21 -2.04
C GLY A 118 -2.05 17.75 -3.02
N TYR A 119 -1.07 16.91 -3.32
CA TYR A 119 0.03 17.23 -4.23
C TYR A 119 -0.18 16.47 -5.54
N PRO A 120 -0.67 17.15 -6.59
CA PRO A 120 -0.71 16.55 -7.92
C PRO A 120 0.72 16.31 -8.43
N ARG A 121 0.84 15.53 -9.50
CA ARG A 121 2.13 15.12 -10.05
C ARG A 121 3.14 16.27 -10.22
N GLU A 122 2.69 17.43 -10.69
CA GLU A 122 3.54 18.61 -10.89
C GLU A 122 4.16 19.17 -9.62
N ASN A 123 3.57 18.89 -8.45
CA ASN A 123 4.05 19.36 -7.14
C ASN A 123 4.47 18.21 -6.22
N GLY A 124 4.31 16.95 -6.65
CA GLY A 124 4.67 15.73 -5.92
C GLY A 124 6.17 15.41 -5.93
N PHE A 125 6.49 14.12 -5.90
CA PHE A 125 7.87 13.63 -5.92
C PHE A 125 8.50 13.58 -7.32
N SER A 126 7.69 13.72 -8.36
CA SER A 126 8.16 13.75 -9.75
C SER A 126 7.92 15.13 -10.35
N ASN A 127 8.88 15.61 -11.09
CA ASN A 127 8.68 16.78 -11.94
C ASN A 127 7.99 16.31 -13.24
N VAL A 128 6.83 16.79 -13.56
CA VAL A 128 5.93 16.52 -14.69
C VAL A 128 6.27 15.32 -15.61
N SER A 129 7.54 15.07 -15.88
CA SER A 129 8.05 14.03 -16.78
C SER A 129 9.16 13.16 -16.20
N THR A 130 9.76 13.54 -15.06
CA THR A 130 10.97 12.90 -14.53
C THR A 130 10.85 12.66 -13.04
N ALA A 131 11.14 11.44 -12.61
CA ALA A 131 11.33 11.15 -11.19
C ALA A 131 12.55 11.90 -10.64
N VAL A 132 12.49 12.30 -9.38
CA VAL A 132 13.61 12.92 -8.67
C VAL A 132 13.96 12.06 -7.47
N PRO A 133 14.75 10.98 -7.65
CA PRO A 133 15.19 10.13 -6.54
C PRO A 133 16.12 10.91 -5.60
N ASN A 134 16.15 10.50 -4.33
CA ASN A 134 17.12 11.05 -3.40
C ASN A 134 18.49 10.39 -3.61
N THR A 135 19.51 11.17 -3.87
CA THR A 135 20.90 10.70 -4.01
C THR A 135 21.70 10.81 -2.71
N GLN A 136 21.04 11.25 -1.64
CA GLN A 136 21.53 11.29 -0.26
C GLN A 136 20.46 10.65 0.64
N PRO A 137 20.80 10.10 1.81
CA PRO A 137 19.81 9.65 2.78
C PRO A 137 18.79 10.75 3.08
N ALA A 138 17.51 10.44 2.94
CA ALA A 138 16.45 11.44 3.03
C ALA A 138 15.30 10.98 3.94
N ALA A 139 14.79 11.91 4.76
CA ALA A 139 13.56 11.74 5.52
C ALA A 139 12.48 12.69 5.00
N TYR A 140 11.32 12.16 4.67
CA TYR A 140 10.15 12.94 4.26
C TYR A 140 9.07 12.81 5.32
N ILE A 141 8.69 13.93 5.94
CA ILE A 141 7.78 13.97 7.08
C ILE A 141 6.56 14.82 6.71
N ALA A 142 5.39 14.21 6.74
CA ALA A 142 4.12 14.93 6.63
C ALA A 142 3.86 15.72 7.91
N THR A 143 3.42 16.95 7.79
CA THR A 143 3.09 17.84 8.92
C THR A 143 1.68 18.43 8.76
N GLY A 144 0.97 18.56 9.86
CA GLY A 144 -0.40 19.08 9.87
C GLY A 144 -1.48 18.08 9.41
N GLY A 145 -1.11 16.83 9.11
CA GLY A 145 -2.01 15.78 8.65
C GLY A 145 -1.35 14.85 7.64
N THR A 146 -2.12 13.98 7.01
CA THR A 146 -1.65 13.12 5.92
C THR A 146 -1.39 13.95 4.66
N VAL A 147 -0.22 13.77 4.06
CA VAL A 147 0.13 14.38 2.77
C VAL A 147 -0.31 13.46 1.65
N GLU A 148 -1.31 13.87 0.90
CA GLU A 148 -1.79 13.11 -0.27
C GLU A 148 -1.00 13.50 -1.52
N CYS A 149 -0.40 12.52 -2.18
CA CYS A 149 0.26 12.67 -3.48
C CYS A 149 -0.49 11.81 -4.52
N TRP A 150 -0.76 12.36 -5.70
CA TRP A 150 -1.50 11.64 -6.72
C TRP A 150 -0.91 11.86 -8.13
N THR A 151 -0.99 10.82 -8.96
CA THR A 151 -0.31 10.80 -10.29
C THR A 151 -1.01 11.60 -11.37
N GLY A 152 -2.16 12.20 -11.08
CA GLY A 152 -2.84 13.10 -12.00
C GLY A 152 -2.35 14.55 -11.88
N SER A 153 -2.80 15.36 -12.82
CA SER A 153 -2.65 16.82 -12.79
C SER A 153 -3.99 17.47 -12.53
N THR A 154 -3.97 18.71 -12.07
CA THR A 154 -5.18 19.54 -12.06
C THR A 154 -5.75 19.66 -13.47
N LEU A 155 -7.06 19.48 -13.61
CA LEU A 155 -7.76 19.56 -14.88
C LEU A 155 -8.65 20.80 -14.95
N THR A 156 -8.87 21.31 -16.15
CA THR A 156 -9.88 22.35 -16.38
C THR A 156 -11.22 21.66 -16.62
N TRP A 157 -12.09 21.71 -15.60
CA TRP A 157 -13.44 21.23 -15.69
C TRP A 157 -14.39 22.37 -16.10
N PRO A 158 -15.33 22.15 -17.05
CA PRO A 158 -16.39 23.10 -17.31
C PRO A 158 -17.31 23.21 -16.10
N GLY A 159 -17.87 24.37 -15.84
CA GLY A 159 -18.84 24.55 -14.76
C GLY A 159 -20.22 23.94 -15.04
N THR A 160 -20.43 23.42 -16.25
CA THR A 160 -21.70 22.81 -16.72
C THR A 160 -21.43 21.47 -17.36
N PRO A 161 -22.41 20.55 -17.35
CA PRO A 161 -22.32 19.28 -18.07
C PRO A 161 -22.13 19.46 -19.57
N ASP A 162 -21.68 18.39 -20.22
CA ASP A 162 -21.58 18.30 -21.68
C ASP A 162 -22.96 18.49 -22.34
N PRO A 163 -23.12 19.28 -23.40
CA PRO A 163 -24.41 19.55 -24.01
C PRO A 163 -25.07 18.32 -24.66
N THR A 164 -24.29 17.30 -25.05
CA THR A 164 -24.78 16.04 -25.62
C THR A 164 -25.01 14.99 -24.54
N PHE A 165 -24.11 14.93 -23.56
CA PHE A 165 -24.12 13.96 -22.46
C PHE A 165 -24.38 14.67 -21.13
N THR A 166 -25.63 15.05 -20.91
CA THR A 166 -26.08 16.02 -19.89
C THR A 166 -25.85 15.61 -18.43
N ASN A 167 -25.45 14.37 -18.18
CA ASN A 167 -25.02 13.91 -16.84
C ASN A 167 -23.50 13.82 -16.72
N CYS A 168 -22.75 14.10 -17.80
CA CYS A 168 -21.30 14.01 -17.80
C CYS A 168 -20.64 15.38 -17.82
N TYR A 169 -19.54 15.51 -17.11
CA TYR A 169 -18.60 16.60 -17.24
C TYR A 169 -17.38 16.14 -18.04
N VAL A 170 -16.88 16.96 -18.94
CA VAL A 170 -15.79 16.59 -19.84
C VAL A 170 -14.54 17.43 -19.59
N ALA A 171 -13.39 16.79 -19.55
CA ALA A 171 -12.09 17.46 -19.52
C ALA A 171 -11.15 16.86 -20.58
N ALA A 172 -10.31 17.70 -21.15
CA ALA A 172 -9.27 17.26 -22.09
C ALA A 172 -8.16 16.56 -21.30
N ARG A 173 -8.12 15.23 -21.37
CA ARG A 173 -7.06 14.40 -20.77
C ARG A 173 -7.02 13.03 -21.44
N SER A 174 -5.81 12.61 -21.84
CA SER A 174 -5.52 11.25 -22.32
C SER A 174 -4.73 10.46 -21.26
N ASN A 175 -4.63 9.14 -21.48
CA ASN A 175 -3.83 8.25 -20.65
C ASN A 175 -4.26 8.22 -19.17
N VAL A 176 -5.57 8.24 -18.92
CA VAL A 176 -6.12 8.05 -17.58
C VAL A 176 -6.22 6.55 -17.29
N SER A 177 -5.70 6.12 -16.14
CA SER A 177 -5.82 4.75 -15.66
C SER A 177 -7.06 4.56 -14.80
N GLN A 178 -7.33 5.52 -13.94
CA GLN A 178 -8.43 5.45 -12.98
C GLN A 178 -8.93 6.86 -12.65
N ILE A 179 -10.20 6.94 -12.27
CA ILE A 179 -10.78 8.14 -11.65
C ILE A 179 -11.36 7.77 -10.30
N ILE A 180 -11.09 8.61 -9.30
CA ILE A 180 -11.64 8.48 -7.95
C ILE A 180 -12.48 9.69 -7.58
N ASP A 181 -13.57 9.45 -6.86
CA ASP A 181 -14.38 10.48 -6.20
C ASP A 181 -13.87 10.67 -4.78
N THR A 182 -13.24 11.81 -4.49
CA THR A 182 -12.66 12.09 -3.18
C THR A 182 -13.69 12.61 -2.16
N SER A 183 -14.93 12.83 -2.58
CA SER A 183 -16.02 13.22 -1.70
C SER A 183 -16.87 12.05 -1.19
N ALA A 184 -16.63 10.84 -1.72
CA ALA A 184 -17.31 9.62 -1.31
C ALA A 184 -16.29 8.57 -0.86
N LEU A 185 -16.68 7.75 0.12
CA LEU A 185 -15.85 6.67 0.66
C LEU A 185 -16.55 5.32 0.44
N ASP A 186 -15.76 4.29 0.22
CA ASP A 186 -16.22 2.90 0.25
C ASP A 186 -16.34 2.37 1.68
N ALA A 187 -16.71 1.09 1.83
CA ALA A 187 -16.89 0.45 3.13
C ALA A 187 -15.58 0.35 3.96
N ASN A 188 -14.42 0.46 3.32
CA ASN A 188 -13.11 0.43 3.99
C ASN A 188 -12.60 1.84 4.35
N GLY A 189 -13.35 2.89 4.01
CA GLY A 189 -12.94 4.27 4.19
C GLY A 189 -11.99 4.78 3.11
N ASP A 190 -11.93 4.09 1.97
CA ASP A 190 -11.19 4.52 0.79
C ASP A 190 -12.02 5.44 -0.08
N TYR A 191 -11.39 6.34 -0.81
CA TYR A 191 -12.09 7.12 -1.83
C TYR A 191 -12.77 6.20 -2.85
N LEU A 192 -13.99 6.58 -3.26
CA LEU A 192 -14.77 5.75 -4.16
C LEU A 192 -14.12 5.72 -5.55
N ARG A 193 -13.75 4.54 -6.01
CA ARG A 193 -13.27 4.32 -7.37
C ARG A 193 -14.44 4.33 -8.33
N MET A 194 -14.34 5.12 -9.39
CA MET A 194 -15.36 5.18 -10.43
C MET A 194 -15.17 4.07 -11.46
N VAL A 195 -16.27 3.55 -11.97
CA VAL A 195 -16.26 2.45 -12.95
C VAL A 195 -15.90 2.99 -14.33
N GLN A 196 -14.90 2.42 -14.97
CA GLN A 196 -14.62 2.71 -16.37
C GLN A 196 -15.66 2.04 -17.28
N VAL A 197 -16.25 2.81 -18.19
CA VAL A 197 -17.21 2.32 -19.20
C VAL A 197 -16.68 2.59 -20.61
N ALA A 198 -17.30 1.93 -21.61
CA ALA A 198 -16.77 1.90 -22.97
C ALA A 198 -16.77 3.27 -23.67
N ASP A 199 -17.78 4.09 -23.44
CA ASP A 199 -18.01 5.35 -24.17
C ASP A 199 -18.79 6.39 -23.34
N ALA A 200 -18.88 7.61 -23.88
CA ALA A 200 -19.57 8.73 -23.23
C ALA A 200 -21.09 8.51 -23.10
N ALA A 201 -21.72 7.78 -24.01
CA ALA A 201 -23.14 7.51 -23.94
C ALA A 201 -23.48 6.57 -22.79
N THR A 202 -22.68 5.52 -22.62
CA THR A 202 -22.76 4.62 -21.47
C THR A 202 -22.46 5.35 -20.17
N CYS A 203 -21.44 6.23 -20.15
CA CYS A 203 -21.12 7.06 -18.99
C CYS A 203 -22.31 7.95 -18.61
N ASN A 204 -22.98 8.56 -19.59
CA ASN A 204 -24.12 9.44 -19.35
C ASN A 204 -25.30 8.75 -18.65
N THR A 205 -25.45 7.44 -18.82
CA THR A 205 -26.54 6.64 -18.22
C THR A 205 -26.13 5.87 -16.97
N THR A 206 -24.82 5.86 -16.63
CA THR A 206 -24.28 5.08 -15.53
C THR A 206 -23.68 5.99 -14.47
N PRO A 207 -24.34 6.24 -13.33
CA PRO A 207 -23.76 6.99 -12.23
C PRO A 207 -22.49 6.33 -11.70
N ASN A 208 -21.58 7.12 -11.13
CA ASN A 208 -20.27 6.69 -10.62
C ASN A 208 -19.41 6.01 -11.71
N SER A 209 -19.41 6.58 -12.91
CA SER A 209 -18.62 6.05 -14.02
C SER A 209 -17.84 7.14 -14.76
N TRP A 210 -16.91 6.68 -15.58
CA TRP A 210 -16.12 7.52 -16.46
C TRP A 210 -15.78 6.79 -17.76
N ALA A 211 -15.57 7.55 -18.84
CA ALA A 211 -15.13 7.02 -20.11
C ALA A 211 -13.95 7.82 -20.66
N GLN A 212 -12.98 7.13 -21.24
CA GLN A 212 -11.89 7.75 -22.02
C GLN A 212 -12.30 7.71 -23.49
N VAL A 213 -12.55 8.87 -24.10
CA VAL A 213 -12.88 8.97 -25.52
C VAL A 213 -11.82 9.84 -26.19
N THR A 214 -10.96 9.22 -26.97
CA THR A 214 -9.79 9.87 -27.60
C THR A 214 -8.92 10.64 -26.58
N THR A 215 -8.93 11.95 -26.64
CA THR A 215 -8.17 12.84 -25.74
C THR A 215 -9.02 13.42 -24.61
N ASN A 216 -10.27 13.02 -24.47
CA ASN A 216 -11.20 13.52 -23.47
C ASN A 216 -11.58 12.43 -22.47
N ILE A 217 -11.86 12.84 -21.26
CA ILE A 217 -12.54 12.02 -20.24
C ILE A 217 -13.92 12.60 -19.97
N TYR A 218 -14.89 11.71 -19.88
CA TYR A 218 -16.27 11.98 -19.48
C TYR A 218 -16.47 11.39 -18.09
N VAL A 219 -17.04 12.15 -17.16
CA VAL A 219 -17.21 11.75 -15.76
C VAL A 219 -18.65 12.00 -15.33
N HIS A 220 -19.33 10.97 -14.85
CA HIS A 220 -20.66 11.02 -14.27
C HIS A 220 -20.57 10.62 -12.80
N ARG A 221 -20.62 11.61 -11.89
CA ARG A 221 -20.56 11.36 -10.45
C ARG A 221 -21.84 10.74 -9.91
N THR A 222 -21.75 10.01 -8.81
CA THR A 222 -22.86 9.24 -8.21
C THR A 222 -24.13 10.07 -7.98
N ASN A 223 -24.00 11.31 -7.54
CA ASN A 223 -25.12 12.22 -7.21
C ASN A 223 -25.36 13.28 -8.29
N GLY A 224 -24.68 13.19 -9.44
CA GLY A 224 -24.84 14.18 -10.52
C GLY A 224 -24.23 15.55 -10.25
N ASP A 225 -23.51 15.71 -9.13
CA ASP A 225 -22.86 16.98 -8.77
C ASP A 225 -21.77 17.36 -9.78
N ALA A 226 -21.49 18.67 -9.84
CA ALA A 226 -20.42 19.18 -10.68
C ALA A 226 -19.05 18.56 -10.37
N VAL A 227 -18.35 18.16 -11.42
CA VAL A 227 -16.98 17.64 -11.34
C VAL A 227 -16.01 18.78 -11.15
N THR A 228 -15.15 18.67 -10.14
CA THR A 228 -14.10 19.64 -9.81
C THR A 228 -12.82 18.94 -9.38
N ASN A 229 -11.69 19.63 -9.35
CA ASN A 229 -10.44 19.07 -8.80
C ASN A 229 -10.48 18.85 -7.27
N ALA A 230 -11.48 19.37 -6.58
CA ALA A 230 -11.65 19.14 -5.14
C ALA A 230 -12.33 17.80 -4.84
N ASN A 231 -13.16 17.29 -5.76
CA ASN A 231 -13.95 16.08 -5.55
C ASN A 231 -13.61 14.93 -6.51
N THR A 232 -12.77 15.16 -7.52
CA THR A 232 -12.47 14.15 -8.54
C THR A 232 -10.99 14.20 -8.91
N ARG A 233 -10.30 13.06 -8.88
CA ARG A 233 -8.91 12.92 -9.30
C ARG A 233 -8.80 11.91 -10.43
N ALA A 234 -8.23 12.35 -11.56
CA ALA A 234 -7.92 11.48 -12.69
C ALA A 234 -6.45 11.04 -12.60
N MET A 235 -6.23 9.77 -12.31
CA MET A 235 -4.89 9.16 -12.22
C MET A 235 -4.36 8.86 -13.62
N LEU A 236 -3.09 9.13 -13.87
CA LEU A 236 -2.50 8.92 -15.19
C LEU A 236 -1.77 7.58 -15.28
N LYS A 237 -1.85 6.96 -16.47
CA LYS A 237 -1.00 5.84 -16.91
C LYS A 237 0.44 6.32 -17.11
N ALA A 238 1.08 6.79 -16.08
CA ALA A 238 2.39 7.38 -16.18
C ALA A 238 3.28 6.92 -15.03
N THR A 239 4.29 7.67 -14.74
CA THR A 239 5.25 7.45 -13.66
C THR A 239 4.57 7.20 -12.30
N PRO A 240 5.11 6.36 -11.42
CA PRO A 240 4.67 6.26 -10.03
C PRO A 240 4.73 7.61 -9.30
N ASN A 241 4.04 7.72 -8.17
CA ASN A 241 4.13 8.93 -7.32
C ASN A 241 5.54 9.12 -6.77
N PHE A 242 6.11 8.02 -6.26
CA PHE A 242 7.43 8.01 -5.66
C PHE A 242 8.28 6.93 -6.34
N VAL A 243 9.40 7.33 -6.93
CA VAL A 243 10.33 6.45 -7.65
C VAL A 243 11.70 6.52 -7.03
N GLN A 244 12.31 5.37 -6.84
CA GLN A 244 13.72 5.22 -6.50
C GLN A 244 14.44 4.40 -7.57
N ASP A 245 15.70 4.69 -7.79
CA ASP A 245 16.55 4.04 -8.80
C ASP A 245 17.91 3.62 -8.23
N ALA A 246 18.83 3.19 -9.08
CA ALA A 246 20.16 2.73 -8.68
C ALA A 246 21.02 3.79 -7.95
N THR A 247 20.67 5.08 -8.06
CA THR A 247 21.39 6.17 -7.37
C THR A 247 20.83 6.45 -5.98
N SER A 248 19.68 5.86 -5.66
CA SER A 248 18.94 6.12 -4.42
C SER A 248 19.70 5.66 -3.18
N LYS A 249 19.50 6.40 -2.11
CA LYS A 249 20.01 6.16 -0.77
C LYS A 249 18.86 5.90 0.20
N ASP A 250 19.17 5.64 1.46
CA ASP A 250 18.18 5.38 2.49
C ASP A 250 17.04 6.39 2.47
N VAL A 251 15.82 5.87 2.59
CA VAL A 251 14.58 6.65 2.59
C VAL A 251 13.77 6.36 3.83
N TYR A 252 13.29 7.43 4.45
CA TYR A 252 12.29 7.38 5.50
C TYR A 252 11.08 8.21 5.08
N LEU A 253 9.90 7.61 5.06
CA LEU A 253 8.62 8.25 4.73
C LEU A 253 7.69 8.18 5.94
N LYS A 254 7.05 9.29 6.31
CA LYS A 254 6.09 9.29 7.42
C LYS A 254 4.86 10.13 7.08
N GLY A 255 3.68 9.48 7.10
CA GLY A 255 2.39 10.15 6.98
C GLY A 255 1.95 10.52 5.56
N PHE A 256 2.40 9.79 4.54
CA PHE A 256 2.02 10.03 3.14
C PHE A 256 0.95 9.05 2.65
N ALA A 257 0.08 9.55 1.76
CA ALA A 257 -0.84 8.74 0.96
C ALA A 257 -0.51 8.93 -0.54
N PHE A 258 -0.04 7.87 -1.17
CA PHE A 258 0.30 7.83 -2.59
C PHE A 258 -0.88 7.21 -3.37
N GLN A 259 -1.40 7.93 -4.36
CA GLN A 259 -2.58 7.52 -5.14
C GLN A 259 -2.27 7.44 -6.63
N GLY A 260 -2.55 6.29 -7.23
CA GLY A 260 -2.27 6.00 -8.63
C GLY A 260 -0.78 5.69 -8.89
N GLY A 261 -0.45 5.34 -10.12
CA GLY A 261 0.91 5.05 -10.58
C GLY A 261 0.96 3.86 -11.53
N ALA A 262 1.72 3.97 -12.61
CA ALA A 262 1.76 2.97 -13.67
C ALA A 262 2.70 1.78 -13.38
N ALA A 263 3.75 1.98 -12.61
CA ALA A 263 4.66 0.90 -12.21
C ALA A 263 4.49 0.51 -10.74
N GLY A 264 3.64 1.24 -10.03
CA GLY A 264 3.35 1.18 -8.62
C GLY A 264 3.01 2.58 -8.12
N SER A 265 2.31 2.71 -7.00
CA SER A 265 2.17 4.02 -6.37
C SER A 265 3.52 4.46 -5.79
N VAL A 266 4.24 3.52 -5.19
CA VAL A 266 5.64 3.65 -4.77
C VAL A 266 6.44 2.54 -5.44
N ALA A 267 7.51 2.88 -6.16
CA ALA A 267 8.29 1.91 -6.92
C ALA A 267 9.80 2.10 -6.78
N MET A 268 10.48 0.97 -6.55
CA MET A 268 11.91 0.83 -6.77
C MET A 268 12.09 0.22 -8.16
N THR A 269 12.91 0.84 -8.99
CA THR A 269 13.04 0.47 -10.41
C THR A 269 14.40 -0.11 -10.78
N ALA A 270 15.37 -0.08 -9.88
CA ALA A 270 16.70 -0.63 -10.11
C ALA A 270 17.39 -1.01 -8.80
N ALA A 271 18.40 -1.86 -8.90
CA ALA A 271 19.17 -2.34 -7.75
C ALA A 271 19.86 -1.19 -7.02
N ALA A 272 19.59 -1.07 -5.73
CA ALA A 272 20.22 -0.09 -4.85
C ALA A 272 20.52 -0.69 -3.48
N THR A 273 21.65 -0.32 -2.89
CA THR A 273 21.96 -0.65 -1.49
C THR A 273 21.39 0.44 -0.61
N MET A 274 20.23 0.17 -0.03
CA MET A 274 19.48 1.13 0.77
C MET A 274 18.49 0.47 1.71
N ASN A 275 18.11 1.19 2.76
CA ASN A 275 16.93 0.88 3.56
C ASN A 275 15.76 1.76 3.09
N PHE A 276 14.60 1.15 3.00
CA PHE A 276 13.33 1.81 2.70
C PHE A 276 12.40 1.67 3.90
N ILE A 277 12.10 2.76 4.57
CA ILE A 277 11.29 2.76 5.79
C ILE A 277 10.04 3.62 5.56
N ALA A 278 8.86 3.06 5.72
CA ALA A 278 7.58 3.77 5.63
C ALA A 278 6.79 3.64 6.94
N VAL A 279 6.31 4.75 7.47
CA VAL A 279 5.56 4.81 8.73
C VAL A 279 4.24 5.54 8.54
N ASN A 280 3.12 4.90 8.86
CA ASN A 280 1.77 5.45 8.70
C ASN A 280 1.55 6.02 7.29
N CYS A 281 2.00 5.30 6.29
CA CYS A 281 1.86 5.66 4.88
C CYS A 281 0.85 4.75 4.19
N ARG A 282 0.32 5.23 3.07
CA ARG A 282 -0.59 4.47 2.24
C ARG A 282 -0.15 4.53 0.78
N ALA A 283 -0.24 3.41 0.06
CA ALA A 283 -0.14 3.34 -1.38
C ALA A 283 -1.42 2.70 -1.93
N ALA A 284 -2.08 3.36 -2.87
CA ALA A 284 -3.38 2.91 -3.34
C ALA A 284 -3.64 3.30 -4.82
N TYR A 285 -4.56 2.59 -5.46
CA TYR A 285 -5.03 2.87 -6.82
C TYR A 285 -3.92 2.79 -7.88
N ALA A 286 -2.86 2.00 -7.63
CA ALA A 286 -1.87 1.73 -8.66
C ALA A 286 -2.52 1.01 -9.83
N GLY A 287 -2.21 1.44 -11.07
CA GLY A 287 -2.80 0.82 -12.25
C GLY A 287 -2.42 1.50 -13.54
N ASP A 288 -2.22 0.71 -14.60
CA ASP A 288 -2.04 1.19 -15.96
C ASP A 288 -2.85 0.38 -17.00
N SER A 289 -3.61 -0.60 -16.53
CA SER A 289 -4.44 -1.52 -17.35
C SER A 289 -3.64 -2.42 -18.30
N ALA A 290 -2.33 -2.50 -18.18
CA ALA A 290 -1.50 -3.27 -19.14
C ALA A 290 -0.56 -4.29 -18.47
N THR A 291 -0.15 -4.05 -17.23
CA THR A 291 0.82 -4.91 -16.51
C THR A 291 0.50 -4.97 -15.02
N SER A 292 1.08 -5.93 -14.32
CA SER A 292 0.96 -6.04 -12.86
C SER A 292 1.52 -4.81 -12.17
N VAL A 293 0.66 -4.02 -11.55
CA VAL A 293 1.02 -2.76 -10.93
C VAL A 293 0.70 -2.82 -9.44
N ASN A 294 1.74 -3.02 -8.63
CA ASN A 294 1.63 -3.15 -7.19
C ASN A 294 1.46 -1.78 -6.50
N SER A 295 0.76 -1.72 -5.39
CA SER A 295 0.67 -0.49 -4.60
C SER A 295 2.04 -0.12 -4.04
N TRP A 296 2.69 -1.01 -3.30
CA TRP A 296 4.09 -0.92 -2.89
C TRP A 296 4.92 -1.90 -3.71
N LYS A 297 5.72 -1.39 -4.62
CA LYS A 297 6.62 -2.19 -5.46
C LYS A 297 8.07 -1.96 -5.03
N ILE A 298 8.58 -2.83 -4.17
CA ILE A 298 9.94 -2.73 -3.64
C ILE A 298 10.78 -3.85 -4.28
N ASP A 299 11.40 -3.50 -5.39
CA ASP A 299 12.19 -4.43 -6.17
C ASP A 299 13.68 -4.14 -6.00
N PHE A 300 14.50 -5.19 -5.98
CA PHE A 300 15.95 -5.14 -6.15
C PHE A 300 16.76 -4.30 -5.16
N ILE A 301 16.21 -3.87 -4.02
CA ILE A 301 17.04 -3.24 -3.00
C ILE A 301 17.88 -4.30 -2.26
N THR A 302 19.07 -3.91 -1.81
CA THR A 302 19.85 -4.71 -0.86
C THR A 302 19.79 -4.03 0.48
N GLY A 303 18.88 -4.47 1.35
CA GLY A 303 18.63 -3.81 2.64
C GLY A 303 17.25 -4.13 3.23
N LEU A 304 16.84 -3.31 4.18
CA LEU A 304 15.56 -3.44 4.87
C LEU A 304 14.45 -2.65 4.17
N ALA A 305 13.37 -3.32 3.82
CA ALA A 305 12.09 -2.71 3.47
C ALA A 305 11.14 -2.83 4.68
N ALA A 306 10.96 -1.76 5.45
CA ALA A 306 10.11 -1.78 6.64
C ALA A 306 8.88 -0.90 6.48
N PHE A 307 7.73 -1.46 6.82
CA PHE A 307 6.43 -0.80 6.79
C PHE A 307 5.80 -0.88 8.18
N VAL A 308 5.49 0.25 8.79
CA VAL A 308 4.88 0.32 10.12
C VAL A 308 3.57 1.09 10.02
N GLY A 309 2.43 0.43 10.30
CA GLY A 309 1.11 1.03 10.18
C GLY A 309 0.74 1.47 8.76
N CYS A 310 1.28 0.79 7.74
CA CYS A 310 1.09 1.15 6.34
C CYS A 310 -0.06 0.38 5.68
N TYR A 311 -0.61 0.97 4.59
CA TYR A 311 -1.70 0.37 3.81
C TYR A 311 -1.24 0.20 2.35
N GLY A 312 -1.58 -0.98 1.76
CA GLY A 312 -1.44 -1.26 0.32
C GLY A 312 -2.78 -1.73 -0.24
N SER A 313 -3.49 -0.89 -1.01
CA SER A 313 -4.87 -1.19 -1.37
C SER A 313 -5.29 -0.72 -2.75
N GLN A 314 -6.38 -1.30 -3.29
CA GLN A 314 -7.02 -0.87 -4.53
C GLN A 314 -6.08 -0.90 -5.77
N GLY A 315 -4.96 -1.62 -5.68
CA GLY A 315 -4.03 -1.79 -6.81
C GLY A 315 -4.53 -2.79 -7.84
N GLU A 316 -4.05 -2.70 -9.08
CA GLU A 316 -4.31 -3.72 -10.10
C GLU A 316 -3.59 -5.04 -9.81
N ALA A 317 -2.49 -4.99 -9.05
CA ALA A 317 -1.77 -6.17 -8.57
C ALA A 317 -1.67 -6.15 -7.04
N ASP A 318 -0.50 -6.49 -6.45
CA ASP A 318 -0.36 -6.69 -5.02
C ASP A 318 -0.43 -5.40 -4.19
N GLY A 319 -0.83 -5.53 -2.94
CA GLY A 319 -0.77 -4.46 -1.95
C GLY A 319 0.66 -4.13 -1.58
N PHE A 320 1.36 -5.10 -1.00
CA PHE A 320 2.80 -5.07 -0.72
C PHE A 320 3.49 -6.14 -1.55
N ASN A 321 4.46 -5.74 -2.35
CA ASN A 321 5.26 -6.65 -3.15
C ASN A 321 6.74 -6.34 -2.97
N THR A 322 7.50 -7.35 -2.55
CA THR A 322 8.96 -7.30 -2.51
C THR A 322 9.52 -8.37 -3.42
N HIS A 323 10.43 -7.98 -4.31
CA HIS A 323 10.90 -8.82 -5.39
C HIS A 323 12.41 -8.74 -5.53
N TRP A 324 13.07 -9.89 -5.57
CA TRP A 324 14.48 -10.01 -5.86
C TRP A 324 14.71 -10.65 -7.24
N THR A 325 15.90 -10.50 -7.81
CA THR A 325 16.22 -11.13 -9.08
C THR A 325 16.27 -12.66 -8.93
N PRO A 326 15.56 -13.44 -9.75
CA PRO A 326 15.59 -14.89 -9.70
C PRO A 326 17.02 -15.45 -9.72
N GLY A 327 17.33 -16.36 -8.80
CA GLY A 327 18.65 -16.98 -8.69
C GLY A 327 19.74 -16.11 -8.05
N GLY A 328 19.42 -14.88 -7.64
CA GLY A 328 20.33 -14.00 -6.90
C GLY A 328 20.45 -14.37 -5.42
N THR A 329 21.48 -13.83 -4.75
CA THR A 329 21.57 -13.91 -3.29
C THR A 329 20.46 -13.04 -2.69
N PRO A 330 19.69 -13.53 -1.70
CA PRO A 330 18.65 -12.73 -1.05
C PRO A 330 19.25 -11.42 -0.51
N GLY A 331 18.63 -10.31 -0.88
CA GLY A 331 19.11 -8.98 -0.49
C GLY A 331 18.03 -8.13 0.17
N ILE A 332 16.74 -8.44 -0.04
CA ILE A 332 15.64 -7.72 0.58
C ILE A 332 15.19 -8.45 1.84
N PHE A 333 15.18 -7.71 2.93
CA PHE A 333 14.57 -8.11 4.19
C PHE A 333 13.31 -7.27 4.38
N THR A 334 12.14 -7.91 4.42
CA THR A 334 10.84 -7.24 4.50
C THR A 334 10.29 -7.30 5.91
N LEU A 335 9.94 -6.16 6.48
CA LEU A 335 9.30 -6.08 7.79
C LEU A 335 7.99 -5.32 7.68
N THR A 336 6.88 -5.97 8.01
CA THR A 336 5.56 -5.35 8.09
C THR A 336 5.05 -5.42 9.53
N ILE A 337 4.63 -4.27 10.09
CA ILE A 337 4.11 -4.18 11.46
C ILE A 337 2.79 -3.41 11.42
N ASN A 338 1.69 -4.02 11.88
CA ASN A 338 0.35 -3.43 11.83
C ASN A 338 -0.04 -2.90 10.44
N CYS A 339 0.37 -3.60 9.38
CA CYS A 339 0.07 -3.21 8.01
C CYS A 339 -1.24 -3.82 7.51
N LYS A 340 -1.82 -3.19 6.47
CA LYS A 340 -3.07 -3.66 5.86
C LYS A 340 -2.93 -3.76 4.34
N GLY A 341 -3.23 -4.94 3.78
CA GLY A 341 -3.20 -5.19 2.34
C GLY A 341 -4.56 -5.68 1.85
N TYR A 342 -5.31 -4.85 1.08
CA TYR A 342 -6.68 -5.21 0.78
C TYR A 342 -7.22 -4.68 -0.55
N ASN A 343 -8.23 -5.41 -1.10
CA ASN A 343 -8.93 -5.07 -2.35
C ASN A 343 -7.98 -4.87 -3.54
N ASN A 344 -6.93 -5.67 -3.63
CA ASN A 344 -5.95 -5.63 -4.72
C ASN A 344 -6.30 -6.66 -5.79
N GLY A 345 -6.03 -6.35 -7.07
CA GLY A 345 -6.21 -7.26 -8.21
C GLY A 345 -7.60 -7.33 -8.80
N ARG A 346 -8.49 -6.41 -8.47
CA ARG A 346 -9.92 -6.48 -8.84
C ARG A 346 -10.23 -6.37 -10.35
N ASP A 347 -9.29 -5.98 -11.16
CA ASP A 347 -9.49 -5.76 -12.63
C ASP A 347 -8.57 -6.61 -13.49
N THR A 348 -7.92 -7.61 -12.94
CA THR A 348 -6.94 -8.45 -13.65
C THR A 348 -7.23 -9.94 -13.46
N VAL A 349 -6.84 -10.73 -14.44
CA VAL A 349 -6.86 -12.20 -14.35
C VAL A 349 -5.66 -12.78 -13.59
N GLN A 350 -4.74 -11.92 -13.15
CA GLN A 350 -3.57 -12.36 -12.40
C GLN A 350 -3.92 -12.50 -10.92
N SER A 351 -3.33 -13.50 -10.28
CA SER A 351 -3.39 -13.65 -8.84
C SER A 351 -2.71 -12.45 -8.17
N CYS A 352 -3.45 -11.69 -7.39
CA CYS A 352 -2.99 -10.44 -6.78
C CYS A 352 -3.31 -10.46 -5.29
N ASN A 353 -2.32 -10.12 -4.50
CA ASN A 353 -2.28 -10.48 -3.09
C ASN A 353 -2.21 -9.23 -2.18
N GLY A 354 -2.43 -9.44 -0.89
CA GLY A 354 -2.25 -8.40 0.11
C GLY A 354 -0.77 -8.18 0.45
N LEU A 355 -0.04 -9.27 0.68
CA LEU A 355 1.40 -9.30 0.93
C LEU A 355 2.05 -10.39 0.10
N THR A 356 3.02 -10.04 -0.72
CA THR A 356 3.77 -10.94 -1.60
C THR A 356 5.27 -10.78 -1.42
N LEU A 357 5.98 -11.91 -1.28
CA LEU A 357 7.44 -11.97 -1.33
C LEU A 357 7.86 -12.88 -2.49
N HIS A 358 8.79 -12.40 -3.34
CA HIS A 358 9.31 -13.14 -4.49
C HIS A 358 10.83 -13.34 -4.43
N ASP A 359 11.29 -14.48 -4.99
CA ASP A 359 12.67 -14.72 -5.39
C ASP A 359 13.71 -14.58 -4.27
N GLY A 360 13.48 -15.26 -3.16
CA GLY A 360 14.45 -15.35 -2.06
C GLY A 360 14.37 -14.21 -1.04
N CYS A 361 13.35 -13.36 -1.09
CA CYS A 361 13.11 -12.40 -0.03
C CYS A 361 12.83 -13.09 1.30
N ILE A 362 13.27 -12.48 2.41
CA ILE A 362 13.01 -12.96 3.75
C ILE A 362 12.20 -11.90 4.49
N GLY A 363 11.06 -12.29 5.07
CA GLY A 363 10.13 -11.34 5.69
C GLY A 363 9.67 -11.73 7.08
N ILE A 364 9.31 -10.70 7.85
CA ILE A 364 8.55 -10.82 9.11
C ILE A 364 7.31 -9.95 8.99
N ASP A 365 6.15 -10.53 9.28
CA ASP A 365 4.90 -9.79 9.42
C ASP A 365 4.39 -9.89 10.85
N VAL A 366 4.13 -8.75 11.49
CA VAL A 366 3.60 -8.68 12.84
C VAL A 366 2.27 -7.95 12.86
N MET A 367 1.20 -8.66 13.23
CA MET A 367 -0.16 -8.11 13.32
C MET A 367 -0.66 -7.47 12.02
N GLY A 368 -0.24 -7.99 10.86
CA GLY A 368 -0.79 -7.59 9.58
C GLY A 368 -2.25 -8.05 9.42
N GLU A 369 -3.04 -7.30 8.66
CA GLU A 369 -4.41 -7.65 8.30
C GLU A 369 -4.58 -7.59 6.78
N TYR A 370 -4.99 -8.71 6.17
CA TYR A 370 -5.04 -8.85 4.71
C TYR A 370 -6.38 -9.43 4.28
N TRP A 371 -7.12 -8.71 3.38
CA TRP A 371 -8.44 -9.15 2.96
C TRP A 371 -8.89 -8.64 1.60
N GLY A 372 -9.90 -9.29 1.02
CA GLY A 372 -10.56 -8.85 -0.21
C GLY A 372 -9.66 -8.88 -1.44
N ASN A 373 -8.51 -9.54 -1.39
CA ASN A 373 -7.57 -9.61 -2.50
C ASN A 373 -8.00 -10.69 -3.51
N TYR A 374 -7.74 -10.44 -4.79
CA TYR A 374 -8.12 -11.36 -5.87
C TYR A 374 -7.04 -12.41 -6.18
N GLY A 375 -6.30 -12.77 -5.19
CA GLY A 375 -5.32 -13.86 -5.12
C GLY A 375 -5.31 -14.43 -3.72
N ALA A 376 -4.18 -14.90 -3.23
CA ALA A 376 -4.01 -15.19 -1.82
C ALA A 376 -3.86 -13.89 -1.01
N ASN A 377 -4.33 -13.88 0.24
CA ASN A 377 -4.12 -12.69 1.07
C ASN A 377 -2.63 -12.51 1.43
N VAL A 378 -1.92 -13.60 1.75
CA VAL A 378 -0.49 -13.61 2.09
C VAL A 378 0.22 -14.74 1.35
N ILE A 379 1.27 -14.42 0.59
CA ILE A 379 1.97 -15.41 -0.22
C ILE A 379 3.49 -15.14 -0.37
N PRO A 380 4.37 -15.95 0.21
CA PRO A 380 5.75 -16.08 -0.24
C PRO A 380 5.84 -17.09 -1.41
N ILE A 381 6.65 -16.74 -2.42
CA ILE A 381 6.81 -17.51 -3.66
C ILE A 381 8.28 -17.85 -3.87
N ASN A 382 8.57 -18.87 -4.66
CA ASN A 382 9.91 -19.38 -4.97
C ASN A 382 10.65 -19.86 -3.70
N ASN A 383 11.81 -19.29 -3.40
CA ASN A 383 12.63 -19.65 -2.24
C ASN A 383 12.52 -18.65 -1.08
N CYS A 384 11.42 -17.95 -0.99
CA CYS A 384 11.19 -16.96 0.07
C CYS A 384 10.94 -17.60 1.44
N GLN A 385 11.24 -16.84 2.48
CA GLN A 385 10.92 -17.18 3.86
C GLN A 385 10.07 -16.08 4.49
N LEU A 386 8.96 -16.43 5.13
CA LEU A 386 8.07 -15.46 5.78
C LEU A 386 7.64 -15.97 7.16
N TRP A 387 7.87 -15.18 8.20
CA TRP A 387 7.35 -15.43 9.53
C TRP A 387 6.24 -14.45 9.87
N CYS A 388 5.02 -14.95 9.95
CA CYS A 388 3.83 -14.21 10.33
C CYS A 388 3.51 -14.42 11.80
N ILE A 389 3.26 -13.34 12.55
CA ILE A 389 2.97 -13.36 13.98
C ILE A 389 1.72 -12.54 14.24
N GLY A 390 0.66 -13.18 14.73
CA GLY A 390 -0.61 -12.51 15.00
C GLY A 390 -1.33 -11.97 13.76
N THR A 391 -0.89 -12.36 12.58
CA THR A 391 -1.47 -11.93 11.30
C THR A 391 -2.89 -12.46 11.14
N TYR A 392 -3.79 -11.61 10.63
CA TYR A 392 -5.16 -11.96 10.31
C TYR A 392 -5.40 -11.84 8.81
N ALA A 393 -5.76 -12.95 8.17
CA ALA A 393 -6.12 -12.99 6.76
C ALA A 393 -7.56 -13.49 6.59
N HIS A 394 -8.35 -12.82 5.72
CA HIS A 394 -9.76 -13.18 5.56
C HIS A 394 -10.34 -12.64 4.24
N ASP A 395 -11.50 -13.14 3.84
CA ASP A 395 -12.27 -12.66 2.70
C ASP A 395 -11.49 -12.60 1.37
N SER A 396 -10.50 -13.47 1.16
CA SER A 396 -9.86 -13.59 -0.15
C SER A 396 -10.91 -13.87 -1.24
N GLN A 397 -10.79 -13.22 -2.39
CA GLN A 397 -11.73 -13.37 -3.50
C GLN A 397 -11.27 -14.42 -4.52
N GLY A 398 -9.96 -14.69 -4.59
CA GLY A 398 -9.39 -15.44 -5.71
C GLY A 398 -9.52 -14.68 -7.03
N ASP A 399 -8.93 -15.19 -8.11
CA ASP A 399 -8.99 -14.57 -9.44
C ASP A 399 -10.04 -15.21 -10.38
N VAL A 400 -10.82 -16.15 -9.87
CA VAL A 400 -11.83 -16.89 -10.67
C VAL A 400 -12.85 -15.96 -11.31
N VAL A 401 -13.21 -14.86 -10.64
CA VAL A 401 -14.17 -13.89 -11.16
C VAL A 401 -13.65 -13.16 -12.41
N HIS A 402 -12.35 -13.17 -12.65
CA HIS A 402 -11.67 -12.59 -13.81
C HIS A 402 -11.24 -13.65 -14.83
N GLY A 403 -11.69 -14.91 -14.68
CA GLY A 403 -11.33 -16.02 -15.55
C GLY A 403 -10.00 -16.68 -15.22
N GLY A 404 -9.41 -16.37 -14.06
CA GLY A 404 -8.25 -17.06 -13.50
C GLY A 404 -8.60 -18.39 -12.85
N VAL A 405 -7.63 -19.03 -12.22
CA VAL A 405 -7.75 -20.36 -11.61
C VAL A 405 -7.46 -20.40 -10.11
N THR A 406 -7.04 -19.29 -9.53
CA THR A 406 -6.70 -19.18 -8.10
C THR A 406 -7.97 -19.17 -7.27
N THR A 407 -8.11 -20.17 -6.41
CA THR A 407 -9.22 -20.21 -5.44
C THR A 407 -8.99 -19.21 -4.31
N PRO A 408 -10.05 -18.68 -3.69
CA PRO A 408 -9.92 -17.83 -2.50
C PRO A 408 -9.08 -18.52 -1.42
N THR A 409 -7.95 -17.90 -1.05
CA THR A 409 -6.98 -18.48 -0.11
C THR A 409 -6.42 -17.40 0.80
N ASP A 410 -6.36 -17.66 2.11
CA ASP A 410 -5.80 -16.69 3.05
C ASP A 410 -4.26 -16.74 3.08
N TYR A 411 -3.68 -17.90 3.30
CA TYR A 411 -2.23 -18.09 3.34
C TYR A 411 -1.80 -19.14 2.33
N GLN A 412 -0.96 -18.76 1.40
CA GLN A 412 -0.44 -19.67 0.37
C GLN A 412 1.08 -19.65 0.34
N THR A 413 1.69 -20.78 0.01
CA THR A 413 3.11 -20.87 -0.35
C THR A 413 3.24 -21.56 -1.71
N GLN A 414 4.24 -21.15 -2.50
CA GLN A 414 4.50 -21.74 -3.83
C GLN A 414 5.98 -22.06 -4.03
N ALA A 415 6.25 -22.99 -4.96
CA ALA A 415 7.57 -23.48 -5.31
C ALA A 415 8.31 -24.09 -4.10
N THR A 416 9.36 -23.46 -3.59
CA THR A 416 10.15 -23.93 -2.44
C THR A 416 10.04 -23.00 -1.22
N ALA A 417 9.07 -22.08 -1.24
CA ALA A 417 8.88 -21.12 -0.16
C ALA A 417 8.53 -21.77 1.17
N GLN A 418 8.90 -21.11 2.25
CA GLN A 418 8.61 -21.52 3.61
C GLN A 418 7.87 -20.39 4.35
N MET A 419 6.79 -20.71 5.04
CA MET A 419 6.03 -19.75 5.84
C MET A 419 5.78 -20.32 7.23
N TRP A 420 6.06 -19.53 8.26
CA TRP A 420 5.76 -19.83 9.66
C TRP A 420 4.62 -18.95 10.13
N LEU A 421 3.51 -19.59 10.55
CA LEU A 421 2.32 -18.91 11.08
C LEU A 421 2.25 -19.14 12.58
N GLN A 422 2.52 -18.10 13.36
CA GLN A 422 2.48 -18.15 14.82
C GLN A 422 1.38 -17.26 15.38
N ASN A 423 0.41 -17.85 16.07
CA ASN A 423 -0.75 -17.13 16.60
C ASN A 423 -1.56 -16.39 15.50
N CYS A 424 -1.50 -16.88 14.26
CA CYS A 424 -2.21 -16.30 13.13
C CYS A 424 -3.63 -16.88 13.03
N ARG A 425 -4.50 -16.17 12.34
CA ARG A 425 -5.88 -16.58 12.13
C ARG A 425 -6.37 -16.29 10.72
N SER A 426 -7.38 -17.04 10.34
CA SER A 426 -8.03 -16.95 9.04
C SER A 426 -9.55 -16.94 9.22
N ALA A 427 -10.29 -16.31 8.31
CA ALA A 427 -11.75 -16.35 8.30
C ALA A 427 -12.34 -16.03 6.92
N VAL A 428 -13.47 -16.68 6.62
CA VAL A 428 -14.40 -16.40 5.50
C VAL A 428 -13.90 -16.76 4.10
N SER A 429 -12.59 -16.92 3.85
CA SER A 429 -12.08 -17.39 2.55
C SER A 429 -12.41 -18.87 2.30
N GLY A 430 -12.31 -19.34 1.07
CA GLY A 430 -12.54 -20.74 0.71
C GLY A 430 -11.50 -21.70 1.30
N THR A 431 -10.24 -21.25 1.39
CA THR A 431 -9.11 -22.03 1.91
C THR A 431 -8.30 -21.19 2.90
N SER A 432 -8.06 -21.74 4.10
CA SER A 432 -7.21 -21.09 5.09
C SER A 432 -5.73 -21.19 4.74
N LEU A 433 -5.25 -22.40 4.43
CA LEU A 433 -3.85 -22.70 4.14
C LEU A 433 -3.73 -23.53 2.86
N LEU A 434 -2.81 -23.12 1.97
CA LEU A 434 -2.48 -23.85 0.75
C LEU A 434 -0.98 -23.88 0.52
N ALA A 435 -0.35 -25.03 0.74
CA ALA A 435 1.04 -25.27 0.35
C ALA A 435 1.10 -25.94 -1.02
N SER A 436 1.70 -25.30 -2.00
CA SER A 436 1.77 -25.79 -3.39
C SER A 436 3.17 -26.22 -3.77
N ASN A 437 3.29 -27.19 -4.68
CA ASN A 437 4.56 -27.78 -5.14
C ASN A 437 5.37 -28.40 -3.99
N THR A 438 6.59 -27.94 -3.73
CA THR A 438 7.47 -28.44 -2.65
C THR A 438 7.57 -27.47 -1.47
N SER A 439 6.67 -26.48 -1.41
CA SER A 439 6.67 -25.46 -0.36
C SER A 439 6.16 -26.00 0.98
N THR A 440 6.41 -25.26 2.05
CA THR A 440 5.99 -25.68 3.38
C THR A 440 5.35 -24.52 4.17
N ILE A 441 4.21 -24.80 4.80
CA ILE A 441 3.61 -23.96 5.84
C ILE A 441 3.77 -24.63 7.18
N TYR A 442 4.40 -23.95 8.11
CA TYR A 442 4.54 -24.34 9.50
C TYR A 442 3.53 -23.57 10.35
N THR A 443 2.84 -24.24 11.27
CA THR A 443 1.83 -23.60 12.12
C THR A 443 2.09 -23.81 13.60
N ARG A 444 1.88 -22.74 14.40
CA ARG A 444 1.83 -22.78 15.86
C ARG A 444 0.69 -21.90 16.34
N ASN A 445 -0.29 -22.47 17.06
CA ASN A 445 -1.48 -21.76 17.51
C ASN A 445 -2.22 -21.05 16.36
N PHE A 446 -2.33 -21.71 15.21
CA PHE A 446 -3.07 -21.18 14.06
C PHE A 446 -4.58 -21.49 14.23
N LEU A 447 -5.41 -20.47 14.03
CA LEU A 447 -6.87 -20.60 14.07
C LEU A 447 -7.44 -20.52 12.66
N PRO A 448 -7.83 -21.62 12.02
CA PRO A 448 -8.52 -21.59 10.74
C PRO A 448 -9.94 -21.04 10.90
N GLY A 449 -10.49 -20.47 9.85
CA GLY A 449 -11.90 -20.09 9.80
C GLY A 449 -12.82 -21.31 9.85
N PRO A 450 -14.05 -21.17 10.34
CA PRO A 450 -15.01 -22.26 10.40
C PRO A 450 -15.28 -22.88 9.02
N GLY A 451 -15.07 -24.19 8.89
CA GLY A 451 -15.31 -24.93 7.64
C GLY A 451 -14.28 -24.69 6.53
N GLN A 452 -13.24 -23.90 6.77
CA GLN A 452 -12.20 -23.65 5.79
C GLN A 452 -11.23 -24.83 5.65
N ALA A 453 -10.84 -25.13 4.41
CA ALA A 453 -9.89 -26.18 4.13
C ALA A 453 -8.49 -25.81 4.63
N VAL A 454 -7.80 -26.80 5.21
CA VAL A 454 -6.35 -26.76 5.42
C VAL A 454 -5.78 -27.81 4.50
N GLY A 455 -5.15 -27.39 3.43
CA GLY A 455 -4.77 -28.28 2.35
C GLY A 455 -3.31 -28.16 1.94
N ALA A 456 -2.83 -29.24 1.33
CA ALA A 456 -1.53 -29.30 0.67
C ALA A 456 -1.77 -29.52 -0.83
N GLY A 457 -1.51 -28.49 -1.65
CA GLY A 457 -1.53 -28.58 -3.11
C GLY A 457 -0.21 -29.18 -3.66
N GLY A 458 0.22 -30.31 -3.08
CA GLY A 458 1.51 -30.96 -3.35
C GLY A 458 2.64 -30.58 -2.39
N GLY A 459 2.48 -29.50 -1.61
CA GLY A 459 3.42 -29.10 -0.55
C GLY A 459 3.06 -29.70 0.82
N THR A 460 3.64 -29.15 1.88
CA THR A 460 3.48 -29.65 3.24
C THR A 460 2.88 -28.59 4.17
N VAL A 461 1.88 -28.97 4.97
CA VAL A 461 1.41 -28.19 6.12
C VAL A 461 1.71 -29.00 7.38
N THR A 462 2.44 -28.42 8.34
CA THR A 462 2.88 -29.10 9.57
C THR A 462 2.92 -28.14 10.76
N THR A 463 3.01 -28.67 11.97
CA THR A 463 3.18 -27.87 13.19
C THR A 463 4.65 -27.70 13.54
N PHE A 464 5.00 -26.65 14.34
CA PHE A 464 6.38 -26.39 14.82
C PHE A 464 6.41 -26.03 16.30
#